data_6e55e0c15f1320b015f40577ebee01e1
#
_entry.id   6e55e0c15f1320b015f40577ebee01e1
#
_cell.length_a   1.000
_cell.length_b   1.000
_cell.length_c   1.000
_cell.angle_alpha   90.00
_cell.angle_beta   90.00
_cell.angle_gamma   90.00
#
_symmetry.space_group_name_H-M   'P 1'
#
loop_
_entity.id
_entity.type
_entity.pdbx_description
1 polymer ?
#
loop_
_entity_poly.entity_id
_entity_poly.type
_entity_poly.pdbx_seq_one_letter_code
_entity_poly.pdbx_strand_id
1 'polypeptide(L)'
;MFKSFSTAARQAVKGAYVQKAIVGGTAVAGIAASTMLYADSLTADAMTAAEHGLHAPAYGWSHNGPLETFDHSSIRRGYQVYREVCAACHSLDRVAWRTMVGVSHTNAEVRAMAEEFEYDDEPDDQGNPRKRSGKLADYIPGPYPNEQAARAANQGALPPDLSLIVKARHGGPDYIFSLLTGYPEEPPAGVVLPPGANYNPYFPGGSIAMGRVLFDDLVEYEDGTPATTSQMAKDVTTFLQWCAEPEHDERKRLGLKAIVVLSSLYLLSVWVKKFKWAAIKNRKIIFNLPKK
;
A
#
# COMPACT_ATOMS: atom_id res chain seq x y z
N MET A 1 16.98 10.40 68.56
CA MET A 1 17.12 11.51 67.61
C MET A 1 17.70 11.12 66.25
N PHE A 2 17.58 9.86 65.81
CA PHE A 2 18.22 9.35 64.56
C PHE A 2 17.24 8.90 63.46
N LYS A 3 15.93 9.04 63.65
CA LYS A 3 14.92 8.61 62.65
C LYS A 3 14.51 9.68 61.64
N SER A 4 14.83 10.96 61.86
CA SER A 4 14.38 12.09 61.01
C SER A 4 15.26 12.33 59.81
N PHE A 5 16.56 11.98 59.83
CA PHE A 5 17.48 12.21 58.72
C PHE A 5 17.32 11.27 57.51
N SER A 6 16.77 10.08 57.72
CA SER A 6 16.61 9.09 56.64
C SER A 6 15.45 9.41 55.68
N THR A 7 14.42 10.07 56.15
CA THR A 7 13.22 10.34 55.36
C THR A 7 13.42 11.54 54.43
N ALA A 8 14.10 12.59 54.93
CA ALA A 8 14.37 13.80 54.13
C ALA A 8 15.36 13.47 52.96
N ALA A 9 16.39 12.66 53.23
CA ALA A 9 17.35 12.23 52.17
C ALA A 9 16.67 11.37 51.08
N ARG A 10 15.73 10.49 51.44
CA ARG A 10 14.97 9.68 50.48
C ARG A 10 13.98 10.52 49.66
N GLN A 11 13.40 11.57 50.22
CA GLN A 11 12.54 12.48 49.48
C GLN A 11 13.31 13.37 48.53
N ALA A 12 14.48 13.87 48.93
CA ALA A 12 15.37 14.66 48.09
C ALA A 12 15.87 13.87 46.86
N VAL A 13 16.25 12.60 47.04
CA VAL A 13 16.69 11.71 45.95
C VAL A 13 15.55 11.39 44.99
N LYS A 14 14.33 11.14 45.49
CA LYS A 14 13.16 10.93 44.65
C LYS A 14 12.79 12.20 43.86
N GLY A 15 12.84 13.37 44.49
CA GLY A 15 12.60 14.65 43.82
C GLY A 15 13.60 14.93 42.69
N ALA A 16 14.88 14.66 42.93
CA ALA A 16 15.93 14.84 41.91
C ALA A 16 15.81 13.87 40.72
N TYR A 17 15.37 12.62 40.96
CA TYR A 17 15.09 11.66 39.86
C TYR A 17 13.88 12.03 39.03
N VAL A 18 12.80 12.47 39.67
CA VAL A 18 11.59 12.93 38.96
C VAL A 18 11.89 14.20 38.16
N GLN A 19 12.63 15.14 38.74
CA GLN A 19 13.00 16.37 38.03
C GLN A 19 13.92 16.11 36.84
N LYS A 20 14.88 15.19 36.95
CA LYS A 20 15.73 14.77 35.82
C LYS A 20 14.95 14.03 34.73
N ALA A 21 13.96 13.21 35.10
CA ALA A 21 13.09 12.53 34.15
C ALA A 21 12.17 13.50 33.40
N ILE A 22 11.64 14.53 34.09
CA ILE A 22 10.80 15.56 33.48
C ILE A 22 11.64 16.43 32.52
N VAL A 23 12.83 16.89 32.94
CA VAL A 23 13.71 17.70 32.09
C VAL A 23 14.23 16.89 30.89
N GLY A 24 14.54 15.61 31.08
CA GLY A 24 14.90 14.71 29.97
C GLY A 24 13.76 14.49 29.00
N GLY A 25 12.55 14.27 29.50
CA GLY A 25 11.35 14.05 28.67
C GLY A 25 10.96 15.30 27.85
N THR A 26 11.05 16.49 28.46
CA THR A 26 10.76 17.74 27.75
C THR A 26 11.81 18.10 26.71
N ALA A 27 13.09 17.81 26.96
CA ALA A 27 14.16 18.01 26.00
C ALA A 27 14.01 17.08 24.77
N VAL A 28 13.69 15.80 24.99
CA VAL A 28 13.45 14.85 23.88
C VAL A 28 12.20 15.22 23.09
N ALA A 29 11.11 15.62 23.75
CA ALA A 29 9.90 16.09 23.07
C ALA A 29 10.14 17.39 22.30
N GLY A 30 10.94 18.31 22.85
CA GLY A 30 11.33 19.57 22.18
C GLY A 30 12.18 19.32 20.95
N ILE A 31 13.14 18.39 21.01
CA ILE A 31 13.98 18.01 19.86
C ILE A 31 13.12 17.30 18.79
N ALA A 32 12.23 16.40 19.18
CA ALA A 32 11.34 15.73 18.24
C ALA A 32 10.37 16.70 17.55
N ALA A 33 9.80 17.64 18.29
CA ALA A 33 8.93 18.68 17.72
C ALA A 33 9.71 19.64 16.80
N SER A 34 10.92 20.06 17.18
CA SER A 34 11.75 20.91 16.35
C SER A 34 12.26 20.20 15.10
N THR A 35 12.59 18.90 15.17
CA THR A 35 12.97 18.11 13.98
C THR A 35 11.80 17.92 13.02
N MET A 36 10.57 17.72 13.52
CA MET A 36 9.37 17.67 12.66
C MET A 36 9.11 19.01 11.97
N LEU A 37 9.14 20.11 12.72
CA LEU A 37 8.96 21.45 12.13
C LEU A 37 10.09 21.84 11.16
N TYR A 38 11.32 21.38 11.41
CA TYR A 38 12.46 21.62 10.51
C TYR A 38 12.42 20.72 9.26
N ALA A 39 11.93 19.49 9.38
CA ALA A 39 11.77 18.57 8.25
C ALA A 39 10.75 19.13 7.24
N ASP A 40 9.62 19.65 7.71
CA ASP A 40 8.64 20.32 6.84
C ASP A 40 9.19 21.59 6.14
N SER A 41 10.12 22.30 6.78
CA SER A 41 10.74 23.50 6.18
C SER A 41 11.89 23.19 5.22
N LEU A 42 12.42 21.96 5.22
CA LEU A 42 13.52 21.54 4.34
C LEU A 42 13.03 20.85 3.05
N THR A 43 11.73 20.57 2.91
CA THR A 43 11.16 20.15 1.63
C THR A 43 11.07 21.39 0.73
N ALA A 44 12.16 21.68 0.01
CA ALA A 44 12.13 22.61 -1.11
C ALA A 44 11.32 21.95 -2.21
N ASP A 45 9.99 22.11 -2.19
CA ASP A 45 9.14 21.72 -3.27
C ASP A 45 9.35 22.70 -4.42
N ALA A 46 10.08 22.26 -5.44
CA ALA A 46 10.41 23.08 -6.61
C ALA A 46 9.21 23.24 -7.55
N MET A 47 8.12 22.46 -7.32
CA MET A 47 6.92 22.47 -8.15
C MET A 47 5.82 23.34 -7.51
N THR A 48 5.11 24.07 -8.34
CA THR A 48 3.92 24.83 -7.92
C THR A 48 2.75 23.89 -7.62
N ALA A 49 1.76 24.35 -6.86
CA ALA A 49 0.55 23.56 -6.58
C ALA A 49 -0.19 23.14 -7.86
N ALA A 50 -0.14 23.95 -8.92
CA ALA A 50 -0.72 23.64 -10.22
C ALA A 50 0.05 22.53 -10.94
N GLU A 51 1.38 22.48 -10.80
CA GLU A 51 2.21 21.44 -11.37
C GLU A 51 2.06 20.10 -10.65
N HIS A 52 1.74 20.10 -9.36
CA HIS A 52 1.44 18.87 -8.61
C HIS A 52 0.09 18.27 -8.97
N GLY A 53 -0.86 19.06 -9.44
CA GLY A 53 -2.26 18.66 -9.59
C GLY A 53 -3.02 18.68 -8.26
N LEU A 54 -4.31 18.35 -8.31
CA LEU A 54 -5.16 18.25 -7.13
C LEU A 54 -4.79 17.03 -6.30
N HIS A 55 -4.74 17.21 -4.98
CA HIS A 55 -4.68 16.07 -4.07
C HIS A 55 -5.99 15.30 -4.08
N ALA A 56 -5.90 13.99 -4.29
CA ALA A 56 -7.04 13.10 -4.19
C ALA A 56 -7.60 13.12 -2.75
N PRO A 57 -8.92 13.23 -2.59
CA PRO A 57 -9.53 13.11 -1.26
C PRO A 57 -9.36 11.68 -0.75
N ALA A 58 -9.27 11.51 0.57
CA ALA A 58 -9.20 10.19 1.18
C ALA A 58 -10.55 9.48 1.08
N TYR A 59 -10.58 8.31 0.47
CA TYR A 59 -11.76 7.45 0.38
C TYR A 59 -11.71 6.33 1.43
N GLY A 60 -12.89 5.91 1.89
CA GLY A 60 -13.03 4.83 2.86
C GLY A 60 -12.92 3.45 2.22
N TRP A 61 -11.71 3.01 1.85
CA TRP A 61 -11.50 1.67 1.30
C TRP A 61 -11.77 0.60 2.35
N SER A 62 -12.54 -0.42 1.99
CA SER A 62 -12.94 -1.51 2.88
C SER A 62 -11.77 -2.29 3.49
N HIS A 63 -10.61 -2.26 2.84
CA HIS A 63 -9.41 -2.98 3.25
C HIS A 63 -8.41 -2.14 4.07
N ASN A 64 -8.68 -0.86 4.36
CA ASN A 64 -7.72 0.01 5.05
C ASN A 64 -7.61 -0.23 6.56
N GLY A 65 -8.64 -0.78 7.21
CA GLY A 65 -8.62 -1.03 8.65
C GLY A 65 -7.60 -2.12 9.04
N PRO A 66 -7.14 -2.13 10.30
CA PRO A 66 -6.05 -3.03 10.74
C PRO A 66 -6.41 -4.53 10.68
N LEU A 67 -7.70 -4.88 10.71
CA LEU A 67 -8.20 -6.27 10.65
C LEU A 67 -9.06 -6.52 9.40
N GLU A 68 -9.23 -5.52 8.55
CA GLU A 68 -10.03 -5.61 7.35
C GLU A 68 -9.23 -6.21 6.20
N THR A 69 -9.93 -6.93 5.33
CA THR A 69 -9.39 -7.63 4.17
C THR A 69 -9.93 -7.03 2.89
N PHE A 70 -9.35 -7.41 1.76
CA PHE A 70 -9.92 -7.04 0.46
C PHE A 70 -11.32 -7.62 0.26
N ASP A 71 -12.15 -6.89 -0.47
CA ASP A 71 -13.37 -7.42 -1.06
C ASP A 71 -13.00 -8.21 -2.33
N HIS A 72 -13.02 -9.54 -2.21
CA HIS A 72 -12.65 -10.45 -3.29
C HIS A 72 -13.60 -10.38 -4.49
N SER A 73 -14.87 -10.03 -4.27
CA SER A 73 -15.82 -9.79 -5.35
C SER A 73 -15.44 -8.54 -6.15
N SER A 74 -15.01 -7.48 -5.44
CA SER A 74 -14.50 -6.26 -6.08
C SER A 74 -13.21 -6.52 -6.86
N ILE A 75 -12.32 -7.42 -6.38
CA ILE A 75 -11.12 -7.82 -7.13
C ILE A 75 -11.53 -8.54 -8.43
N ARG A 76 -12.53 -9.45 -8.39
CA ARG A 76 -13.02 -10.18 -9.58
C ARG A 76 -13.59 -9.21 -10.62
N ARG A 77 -14.48 -8.30 -10.20
CA ARG A 77 -15.05 -7.27 -11.08
C ARG A 77 -13.96 -6.32 -11.60
N GLY A 78 -13.02 -5.93 -10.75
CA GLY A 78 -11.90 -5.07 -11.13
C GLY A 78 -10.97 -5.70 -12.16
N TYR A 79 -10.74 -7.01 -12.08
CA TYR A 79 -10.04 -7.75 -13.14
C TYR A 79 -10.81 -7.73 -14.45
N GLN A 80 -12.13 -7.89 -14.41
CA GLN A 80 -12.98 -7.81 -15.62
C GLN A 80 -12.85 -6.43 -16.26
N VAL A 81 -12.94 -5.34 -15.48
CA VAL A 81 -12.72 -3.97 -16.00
C VAL A 81 -11.31 -3.80 -16.58
N TYR A 82 -10.28 -4.32 -15.89
CA TYR A 82 -8.92 -4.29 -16.43
C TYR A 82 -8.84 -4.99 -17.79
N ARG A 83 -9.35 -6.23 -17.89
CA ARG A 83 -9.30 -7.06 -19.10
C ARG A 83 -10.02 -6.41 -20.28
N GLU A 84 -11.21 -5.85 -20.05
CA GLU A 84 -12.07 -5.33 -21.11
C GLU A 84 -11.70 -3.89 -21.52
N VAL A 85 -11.14 -3.10 -20.61
CA VAL A 85 -10.88 -1.66 -20.85
C VAL A 85 -9.38 -1.33 -20.81
N CYS A 86 -8.66 -1.70 -19.75
CA CYS A 86 -7.30 -1.21 -19.50
C CYS A 86 -6.23 -2.01 -20.27
N ALA A 87 -6.44 -3.32 -20.43
CA ALA A 87 -5.47 -4.24 -21.00
C ALA A 87 -5.16 -3.97 -22.48
N ALA A 88 -5.99 -3.19 -23.17
CA ALA A 88 -5.73 -2.75 -24.54
C ALA A 88 -4.48 -1.84 -24.67
N CYS A 89 -4.12 -1.14 -23.58
CA CYS A 89 -3.00 -0.20 -23.54
C CYS A 89 -1.99 -0.48 -22.43
N HIS A 90 -2.40 -1.05 -21.30
CA HIS A 90 -1.59 -1.22 -20.09
C HIS A 90 -1.26 -2.68 -19.82
N SER A 91 -0.01 -2.93 -19.48
CA SER A 91 0.48 -4.25 -19.04
C SER A 91 0.28 -4.49 -17.54
N LEU A 92 0.37 -5.78 -17.15
CA LEU A 92 0.47 -6.29 -15.78
C LEU A 92 1.64 -7.29 -15.67
N ASP A 93 2.82 -6.87 -16.09
CA ASP A 93 3.99 -7.75 -16.30
C ASP A 93 4.49 -8.47 -15.04
N ARG A 94 4.03 -8.04 -13.84
CA ARG A 94 4.46 -8.62 -12.56
C ARG A 94 3.40 -9.49 -11.89
N VAL A 95 2.24 -9.68 -12.53
CA VAL A 95 1.15 -10.50 -12.02
C VAL A 95 1.13 -11.82 -12.75
N ALA A 96 1.43 -12.92 -12.07
CA ALA A 96 1.31 -14.27 -12.64
C ALA A 96 -0.12 -14.79 -12.48
N TRP A 97 -0.58 -15.57 -13.46
CA TRP A 97 -1.93 -16.16 -13.44
C TRP A 97 -2.25 -16.90 -12.12
N ARG A 98 -1.28 -17.65 -11.59
CA ARG A 98 -1.44 -18.42 -10.35
C ARG A 98 -1.82 -17.56 -9.13
N THR A 99 -1.48 -16.27 -9.12
CA THR A 99 -1.77 -15.38 -7.97
C THR A 99 -3.25 -15.07 -7.83
N MET A 100 -4.03 -15.20 -8.89
CA MET A 100 -5.48 -14.99 -8.90
C MET A 100 -6.25 -16.20 -8.36
N VAL A 101 -5.63 -17.38 -8.33
CA VAL A 101 -6.27 -18.63 -7.91
C VAL A 101 -6.64 -18.57 -6.42
N GLY A 102 -7.93 -18.78 -6.14
CA GLY A 102 -8.46 -18.73 -4.77
C GLY A 102 -8.61 -17.33 -4.17
N VAL A 103 -8.26 -16.30 -4.94
CA VAL A 103 -8.49 -14.89 -4.57
C VAL A 103 -9.73 -14.38 -5.30
N SER A 104 -9.71 -14.30 -6.60
CA SER A 104 -10.82 -13.79 -7.42
C SER A 104 -11.46 -14.86 -8.31
N HIS A 105 -10.70 -15.90 -8.65
CA HIS A 105 -11.12 -16.95 -9.57
C HIS A 105 -10.72 -18.33 -9.08
N THR A 106 -11.41 -19.36 -9.57
CA THR A 106 -11.05 -20.75 -9.34
C THR A 106 -9.84 -21.17 -10.18
N ASN A 107 -9.20 -22.27 -9.81
CA ASN A 107 -8.06 -22.80 -10.58
C ASN A 107 -8.44 -23.12 -12.04
N ALA A 108 -9.64 -23.62 -12.28
CA ALA A 108 -10.12 -23.94 -13.62
C ALA A 108 -10.32 -22.70 -14.48
N GLU A 109 -10.93 -21.65 -13.93
CA GLU A 109 -11.12 -20.36 -14.62
C GLU A 109 -9.79 -19.73 -14.97
N VAL A 110 -8.85 -19.61 -14.00
CA VAL A 110 -7.54 -18.98 -14.25
C VAL A 110 -6.73 -19.76 -15.29
N ARG A 111 -6.84 -21.10 -15.28
CA ARG A 111 -6.18 -21.92 -16.30
C ARG A 111 -6.77 -21.67 -17.68
N ALA A 112 -8.09 -21.62 -17.81
CA ALA A 112 -8.75 -21.31 -19.09
C ALA A 112 -8.34 -19.91 -19.59
N MET A 113 -8.30 -18.90 -18.70
CA MET A 113 -7.85 -17.55 -19.05
C MET A 113 -6.40 -17.53 -19.51
N ALA A 114 -5.50 -18.29 -18.86
CA ALA A 114 -4.10 -18.37 -19.26
C ALA A 114 -3.93 -19.04 -20.65
N GLU A 115 -4.73 -20.08 -20.92
CA GLU A 115 -4.70 -20.84 -22.19
C GLU A 115 -5.18 -20.01 -23.40
N GLU A 116 -5.87 -18.90 -23.19
CA GLU A 116 -6.26 -17.96 -24.25
C GLU A 116 -5.05 -17.24 -24.88
N PHE A 117 -3.90 -17.21 -24.19
CA PHE A 117 -2.70 -16.52 -24.63
C PHE A 117 -1.61 -17.49 -25.07
N GLU A 118 -0.83 -17.06 -26.07
CA GLU A 118 0.35 -17.77 -26.53
C GLU A 118 1.62 -17.20 -25.93
N TYR A 119 2.49 -18.08 -25.47
CA TYR A 119 3.81 -17.75 -24.92
C TYR A 119 4.92 -18.44 -25.73
N ASP A 120 6.07 -17.80 -25.78
CA ASP A 120 7.26 -18.44 -26.34
C ASP A 120 7.67 -19.65 -25.51
N ASP A 121 7.94 -20.75 -26.14
CA ASP A 121 8.44 -21.99 -25.55
C ASP A 121 9.90 -22.22 -25.93
N GLU A 122 10.53 -23.22 -25.35
CA GLU A 122 11.86 -23.63 -25.76
C GLU A 122 11.86 -23.99 -27.25
N PRO A 123 12.89 -23.56 -27.98
CA PRO A 123 13.03 -23.92 -29.38
C PRO A 123 12.96 -25.45 -29.60
N ASP A 124 12.52 -25.85 -30.77
CA ASP A 124 12.55 -27.27 -31.15
C ASP A 124 14.00 -27.81 -31.32
N ASP A 125 14.15 -29.12 -31.52
CA ASP A 125 15.46 -29.76 -31.68
C ASP A 125 16.26 -29.22 -32.87
N GLN A 126 15.63 -28.47 -33.78
CA GLN A 126 16.24 -27.79 -34.90
C GLN A 126 16.53 -26.31 -34.65
N GLY A 127 16.16 -25.79 -33.44
CA GLY A 127 16.39 -24.40 -33.08
C GLY A 127 15.30 -23.43 -33.58
N ASN A 128 14.16 -23.93 -34.09
CA ASN A 128 13.05 -23.06 -34.50
C ASN A 128 12.24 -22.58 -33.29
N PRO A 129 11.80 -21.31 -33.27
CA PRO A 129 10.94 -20.79 -32.22
C PRO A 129 9.60 -21.53 -32.17
N ARG A 130 9.19 -21.92 -30.97
CA ARG A 130 7.92 -22.61 -30.73
C ARG A 130 7.05 -21.80 -29.76
N LYS A 131 5.76 -21.85 -29.98
CA LYS A 131 4.78 -21.26 -29.08
C LYS A 131 3.98 -22.33 -28.38
N ARG A 132 3.50 -22.00 -27.18
CA ARG A 132 2.63 -22.84 -26.37
C ARG A 132 1.51 -22.03 -25.77
N SER A 133 0.41 -22.69 -25.41
CA SER A 133 -0.63 -22.10 -24.57
C SER A 133 -0.10 -21.75 -23.19
N GLY A 134 -0.65 -20.69 -22.61
CA GLY A 134 -0.26 -20.20 -21.30
C GLY A 134 -0.54 -21.20 -20.17
N LYS A 135 0.23 -21.07 -19.13
CA LYS A 135 0.16 -21.87 -17.89
C LYS A 135 -0.02 -20.94 -16.67
N LEU A 136 -0.46 -21.49 -15.56
CA LEU A 136 -0.62 -20.73 -14.31
C LEU A 136 0.67 -20.04 -13.81
N ALA A 137 1.83 -20.54 -14.22
CA ALA A 137 3.12 -19.96 -13.85
C ALA A 137 3.49 -18.72 -14.69
N ASP A 138 2.87 -18.54 -15.85
CA ASP A 138 3.15 -17.43 -16.74
C ASP A 138 2.55 -16.13 -16.18
N TYR A 139 3.16 -15.01 -16.59
CA TYR A 139 2.66 -13.68 -16.26
C TYR A 139 1.61 -13.22 -17.26
N ILE A 140 0.71 -12.33 -16.84
CA ILE A 140 -0.28 -11.72 -17.73
C ILE A 140 0.47 -10.95 -18.83
N PRO A 141 0.23 -11.26 -20.13
CA PRO A 141 0.97 -10.64 -21.20
C PRO A 141 0.55 -9.19 -21.40
N GLY A 142 1.51 -8.33 -21.73
CA GLY A 142 1.24 -6.96 -22.14
C GLY A 142 0.72 -6.84 -23.58
N PRO A 143 0.04 -5.73 -23.92
CA PRO A 143 -0.55 -5.52 -25.24
C PRO A 143 0.50 -5.23 -26.34
N TYR A 144 1.70 -4.81 -25.98
CA TYR A 144 2.72 -4.41 -26.91
C TYR A 144 4.00 -5.23 -26.75
N PRO A 145 4.69 -5.55 -27.85
CA PRO A 145 5.93 -6.32 -27.80
C PRO A 145 7.12 -5.53 -27.23
N ASN A 146 7.07 -4.21 -27.27
CA ASN A 146 8.12 -3.31 -26.78
C ASN A 146 7.60 -1.89 -26.59
N GLU A 147 8.38 -1.03 -25.91
CA GLU A 147 8.02 0.37 -25.64
C GLU A 147 7.83 1.21 -26.91
N GLN A 148 8.60 0.95 -27.96
CA GLN A 148 8.49 1.70 -29.21
C GLN A 148 7.15 1.46 -29.89
N ALA A 149 6.68 0.21 -29.91
CA ALA A 149 5.35 -0.14 -30.40
C ALA A 149 4.25 0.50 -29.55
N ALA A 150 4.41 0.48 -28.20
CA ALA A 150 3.49 1.12 -27.28
C ALA A 150 3.39 2.64 -27.54
N ARG A 151 4.52 3.34 -27.69
CA ARG A 151 4.55 4.78 -28.01
C ARG A 151 3.93 5.09 -29.37
N ALA A 152 4.23 4.28 -30.36
CA ALA A 152 3.67 4.46 -31.71
C ALA A 152 2.13 4.35 -31.72
N ALA A 153 1.58 3.40 -30.94
CA ALA A 153 0.13 3.20 -30.82
C ALA A 153 -0.55 4.28 -29.97
N ASN A 154 0.19 4.97 -29.08
CA ASN A 154 -0.35 5.92 -28.09
C ASN A 154 0.17 7.36 -28.31
N GLN A 155 0.32 7.80 -29.57
CA GLN A 155 0.69 9.19 -29.91
C GLN A 155 2.02 9.66 -29.25
N GLY A 156 2.96 8.76 -29.06
CA GLY A 156 4.24 9.02 -28.41
C GLY A 156 4.25 8.83 -26.89
N ALA A 157 3.10 8.75 -26.25
CA ALA A 157 3.02 8.45 -24.82
C ALA A 157 3.27 6.95 -24.55
N LEU A 158 3.89 6.65 -23.42
CA LEU A 158 4.06 5.26 -22.95
C LEU A 158 3.05 4.98 -21.84
N PRO A 159 2.04 4.11 -22.07
CA PRO A 159 1.17 3.66 -20.99
C PRO A 159 1.99 2.90 -19.93
N PRO A 160 1.94 3.30 -18.65
CA PRO A 160 2.70 2.62 -17.61
C PRO A 160 2.15 1.22 -17.32
N ASP A 161 3.03 0.31 -16.88
CA ASP A 161 2.62 -0.96 -16.29
C ASP A 161 1.81 -0.72 -15.01
N LEU A 162 0.69 -1.41 -14.87
CA LEU A 162 -0.24 -1.21 -13.77
C LEU A 162 0.02 -2.11 -12.55
N SER A 163 0.94 -3.06 -12.62
CA SER A 163 1.20 -4.03 -11.54
C SER A 163 1.48 -3.38 -10.18
N LEU A 164 2.19 -2.26 -10.17
CA LEU A 164 2.59 -1.55 -8.96
C LEU A 164 2.14 -0.08 -8.95
N ILE A 165 1.24 0.30 -9.85
CA ILE A 165 0.86 1.70 -10.07
C ILE A 165 0.35 2.38 -8.80
N VAL A 166 -0.42 1.66 -7.99
CA VAL A 166 -0.97 2.17 -6.73
C VAL A 166 0.12 2.54 -5.72
N LYS A 167 1.24 1.81 -5.71
CA LYS A 167 2.41 2.15 -4.88
C LYS A 167 3.32 3.19 -5.52
N ALA A 168 3.27 3.33 -6.83
CA ALA A 168 4.11 4.24 -7.59
C ALA A 168 3.54 5.67 -7.70
N ARG A 169 2.40 5.94 -7.10
CA ARG A 169 1.76 7.27 -7.13
C ARG A 169 1.44 7.74 -5.72
N HIS A 170 1.67 9.04 -5.48
CA HIS A 170 1.21 9.70 -4.26
C HIS A 170 -0.32 9.62 -4.17
N GLY A 171 -0.85 9.39 -2.98
CA GLY A 171 -2.28 9.16 -2.79
C GLY A 171 -2.74 7.72 -3.07
N GLY A 172 -1.88 6.87 -3.67
CA GLY A 172 -2.18 5.45 -3.85
C GLY A 172 -3.52 5.18 -4.54
N PRO A 173 -4.41 4.38 -3.92
CA PRO A 173 -5.71 4.05 -4.51
C PRO A 173 -6.62 5.28 -4.65
N ASP A 174 -6.54 6.25 -3.74
CA ASP A 174 -7.32 7.48 -3.81
C ASP A 174 -6.99 8.28 -5.07
N TYR A 175 -5.70 8.33 -5.42
CA TYR A 175 -5.24 8.97 -6.65
C TYR A 175 -5.76 8.25 -7.90
N ILE A 176 -5.63 6.92 -7.97
CA ILE A 176 -6.08 6.15 -9.13
C ILE A 176 -7.58 6.30 -9.35
N PHE A 177 -8.38 6.20 -8.27
CA PHE A 177 -9.82 6.40 -8.34
C PHE A 177 -10.16 7.82 -8.81
N SER A 178 -9.52 8.84 -8.22
CA SER A 178 -9.74 10.24 -8.59
C SER A 178 -9.32 10.54 -10.04
N LEU A 179 -8.22 9.95 -10.50
CA LEU A 179 -7.77 10.07 -11.88
C LEU A 179 -8.78 9.50 -12.86
N LEU A 180 -9.31 8.30 -12.59
CA LEU A 180 -10.27 7.64 -13.48
C LEU A 180 -11.64 8.33 -13.54
N THR A 181 -12.07 8.98 -12.45
CA THR A 181 -13.36 9.65 -12.35
C THR A 181 -13.29 11.17 -12.55
N GLY A 182 -12.10 11.75 -12.59
CA GLY A 182 -11.86 13.18 -12.53
C GLY A 182 -11.81 13.90 -13.88
N TYR A 183 -12.23 13.27 -14.99
CA TYR A 183 -12.28 13.91 -16.30
C TYR A 183 -13.52 14.82 -16.41
N PRO A 184 -13.35 16.16 -16.51
CA PRO A 184 -14.47 17.04 -16.81
C PRO A 184 -14.88 16.92 -18.28
N GLU A 185 -16.08 17.30 -18.60
CA GLU A 185 -16.57 17.33 -19.99
C GLU A 185 -15.79 18.34 -20.84
N GLU A 186 -15.49 19.51 -20.26
CA GLU A 186 -14.71 20.56 -20.90
C GLU A 186 -13.57 21.02 -19.99
N PRO A 187 -12.39 21.35 -20.55
CA PRO A 187 -11.31 21.94 -19.78
C PRO A 187 -11.71 23.30 -19.21
N PRO A 188 -11.19 23.69 -18.01
CA PRO A 188 -11.43 25.02 -17.46
C PRO A 188 -10.96 26.14 -18.38
N ALA A 189 -11.63 27.30 -18.32
CA ALA A 189 -11.26 28.46 -19.10
C ALA A 189 -9.80 28.86 -18.89
N GLY A 190 -9.06 29.07 -19.96
CA GLY A 190 -7.65 29.45 -19.94
C GLY A 190 -6.65 28.30 -19.96
N VAL A 191 -7.10 27.05 -19.87
CA VAL A 191 -6.23 25.89 -20.02
C VAL A 191 -5.95 25.63 -21.50
N VAL A 192 -4.68 25.59 -21.87
CA VAL A 192 -4.22 25.22 -23.22
C VAL A 192 -3.60 23.83 -23.17
N LEU A 193 -4.18 22.89 -23.87
CA LEU A 193 -3.70 21.51 -23.95
C LEU A 193 -2.87 21.28 -25.22
N PRO A 194 -1.80 20.49 -25.14
CA PRO A 194 -1.12 19.99 -26.33
C PRO A 194 -2.07 19.15 -27.21
N PRO A 195 -1.83 19.07 -28.54
CA PRO A 195 -2.63 18.22 -29.39
C PRO A 195 -2.66 16.76 -28.93
N GLY A 196 -3.85 16.17 -28.83
CA GLY A 196 -4.06 14.79 -28.39
C GLY A 196 -4.02 14.57 -26.87
N ALA A 197 -3.82 15.62 -26.06
CA ALA A 197 -3.88 15.53 -24.61
C ALA A 197 -5.28 15.86 -24.08
N ASN A 198 -5.58 15.31 -22.91
CA ASN A 198 -6.82 15.51 -22.18
C ASN A 198 -6.57 16.24 -20.86
N TYR A 199 -7.55 17.01 -20.39
CA TYR A 199 -7.43 17.64 -19.08
C TYR A 199 -7.87 16.68 -17.97
N ASN A 200 -7.02 16.56 -16.95
CA ASN A 200 -7.37 15.88 -15.71
C ASN A 200 -6.73 16.62 -14.53
N PRO A 201 -7.54 17.19 -13.62
CA PRO A 201 -7.02 18.02 -12.54
C PRO A 201 -6.14 17.26 -11.53
N TYR A 202 -6.29 15.95 -11.42
CA TYR A 202 -5.50 15.10 -10.53
C TYR A 202 -4.15 14.69 -11.11
N PHE A 203 -4.00 14.78 -12.43
CA PHE A 203 -2.72 14.47 -13.07
C PHE A 203 -1.76 15.66 -12.92
N PRO A 204 -0.47 15.42 -12.57
CA PRO A 204 0.52 16.48 -12.49
C PRO A 204 0.58 17.32 -13.77
N GLY A 205 0.46 18.63 -13.63
CA GLY A 205 0.39 19.57 -14.75
C GLY A 205 -0.97 19.61 -15.47
N GLY A 206 -1.95 18.82 -15.06
CA GLY A 206 -3.30 18.83 -15.59
C GLY A 206 -3.48 18.28 -17.01
N SER A 207 -2.39 17.95 -17.73
CA SER A 207 -2.39 17.47 -19.10
C SER A 207 -1.94 16.02 -19.20
N ILE A 208 -2.84 15.13 -19.59
CA ILE A 208 -2.59 13.68 -19.66
C ILE A 208 -2.92 13.15 -21.07
N ALA A 209 -2.08 12.24 -21.58
CA ALA A 209 -2.32 11.60 -22.88
C ALA A 209 -3.51 10.60 -22.84
N MET A 210 -3.77 9.97 -21.69
CA MET A 210 -4.88 9.04 -21.52
C MET A 210 -6.21 9.81 -21.53
N GLY A 211 -7.13 9.43 -22.40
CA GLY A 211 -8.50 9.96 -22.41
C GLY A 211 -9.36 9.35 -21.31
N ARG A 212 -10.56 9.88 -21.14
CA ARG A 212 -11.59 9.23 -20.32
C ARG A 212 -11.93 7.86 -20.90
N VAL A 213 -11.77 6.81 -20.10
CA VAL A 213 -11.96 5.41 -20.55
C VAL A 213 -13.16 4.74 -19.91
N LEU A 214 -13.70 5.29 -18.80
CA LEU A 214 -14.84 4.72 -18.09
C LEU A 214 -16.12 5.55 -18.33
N PHE A 215 -17.15 4.87 -18.77
CA PHE A 215 -18.50 5.38 -18.97
C PHE A 215 -19.49 4.42 -18.35
N ASP A 216 -20.65 4.91 -17.91
CA ASP A 216 -21.66 4.04 -17.32
C ASP A 216 -22.06 2.94 -18.29
N ASP A 217 -22.28 1.74 -17.76
CA ASP A 217 -22.67 0.53 -18.48
C ASP A 217 -21.69 0.06 -19.57
N LEU A 218 -20.40 0.47 -19.48
CA LEU A 218 -19.37 0.05 -20.42
C LEU A 218 -19.03 -1.45 -20.32
N VAL A 219 -19.14 -2.02 -19.12
CA VAL A 219 -18.88 -3.43 -18.82
C VAL A 219 -20.14 -4.06 -18.26
N GLU A 220 -20.46 -5.28 -18.65
CA GLU A 220 -21.55 -6.05 -18.05
C GLU A 220 -20.97 -7.02 -17.01
N TYR A 221 -21.21 -6.73 -15.73
CA TYR A 221 -20.69 -7.58 -14.65
C TYR A 221 -21.46 -8.90 -14.54
N GLU A 222 -20.72 -10.00 -14.43
CA GLU A 222 -21.27 -11.36 -14.28
C GLU A 222 -22.19 -11.52 -13.05
N ASP A 223 -21.96 -10.73 -12.00
CA ASP A 223 -22.73 -10.78 -10.75
C ASP A 223 -23.96 -9.85 -10.74
N GLY A 224 -24.23 -9.16 -11.85
CA GLY A 224 -25.35 -8.23 -12.00
C GLY A 224 -25.18 -6.90 -11.23
N THR A 225 -24.00 -6.59 -10.72
CA THR A 225 -23.69 -5.29 -10.11
C THR A 225 -23.81 -4.19 -11.16
N PRO A 226 -24.48 -3.05 -10.90
CA PRO A 226 -24.55 -1.96 -11.87
C PRO A 226 -23.17 -1.39 -12.20
N ALA A 227 -22.81 -1.35 -13.48
CA ALA A 227 -21.48 -0.91 -13.94
C ALA A 227 -21.42 0.60 -14.12
N THR A 228 -21.70 1.37 -13.06
CA THR A 228 -21.50 2.81 -13.09
C THR A 228 -20.01 3.15 -13.17
N THR A 229 -19.68 4.31 -13.72
CA THR A 229 -18.29 4.81 -13.81
C THR A 229 -17.58 4.75 -12.45
N SER A 230 -18.24 5.15 -11.38
CA SER A 230 -17.67 5.11 -10.02
C SER A 230 -17.50 3.69 -9.48
N GLN A 231 -18.42 2.77 -9.78
CA GLN A 231 -18.30 1.37 -9.37
C GLN A 231 -17.13 0.69 -10.10
N MET A 232 -17.03 0.86 -11.42
CA MET A 232 -15.92 0.32 -12.21
C MET A 232 -14.57 0.90 -11.76
N ALA A 233 -14.50 2.21 -11.52
CA ALA A 233 -13.29 2.85 -11.01
C ALA A 233 -12.89 2.31 -9.63
N LYS A 234 -13.86 2.10 -8.72
CA LYS A 234 -13.62 1.50 -7.41
C LYS A 234 -13.09 0.06 -7.54
N ASP A 235 -13.77 -0.75 -8.36
CA ASP A 235 -13.43 -2.17 -8.50
C ASP A 235 -12.04 -2.35 -9.15
N VAL A 236 -11.75 -1.63 -10.24
CA VAL A 236 -10.42 -1.71 -10.87
C VAL A 236 -9.33 -1.17 -9.96
N THR A 237 -9.58 -0.12 -9.17
CA THR A 237 -8.61 0.39 -8.20
C THR A 237 -8.34 -0.63 -7.10
N THR A 238 -9.37 -1.32 -6.60
CA THR A 238 -9.22 -2.40 -5.61
C THR A 238 -8.40 -3.56 -6.18
N PHE A 239 -8.66 -3.95 -7.43
CA PHE A 239 -7.87 -4.96 -8.13
C PHE A 239 -6.40 -4.54 -8.29
N LEU A 240 -6.13 -3.32 -8.73
CA LEU A 240 -4.77 -2.80 -8.89
C LEU A 240 -4.04 -2.66 -7.54
N GLN A 241 -4.75 -2.35 -6.47
CA GLN A 241 -4.16 -2.37 -5.13
C GLN A 241 -3.80 -3.79 -4.69
N TRP A 242 -4.68 -4.75 -4.95
CA TRP A 242 -4.36 -6.15 -4.70
C TRP A 242 -3.17 -6.61 -5.54
N CYS A 243 -3.08 -6.25 -6.82
CA CYS A 243 -1.91 -6.54 -7.66
C CYS A 243 -0.60 -6.04 -7.04
N ALA A 244 -0.63 -4.85 -6.43
CA ALA A 244 0.53 -4.25 -5.77
C ALA A 244 0.83 -4.85 -4.38
N GLU A 245 -0.15 -5.48 -3.74
CA GLU A 245 -0.06 -6.06 -2.38
C GLU A 245 -0.83 -7.38 -2.26
N PRO A 246 -0.51 -8.42 -3.04
CA PRO A 246 -1.27 -9.68 -2.99
C PRO A 246 -1.21 -10.37 -1.62
N GLU A 247 -0.17 -10.09 -0.82
CA GLU A 247 0.03 -10.63 0.52
C GLU A 247 -0.67 -9.84 1.64
N HIS A 248 -1.38 -8.76 1.31
CA HIS A 248 -1.96 -7.83 2.28
C HIS A 248 -2.79 -8.51 3.39
N ASP A 249 -3.72 -9.38 3.00
CA ASP A 249 -4.62 -10.05 3.94
C ASP A 249 -3.87 -11.07 4.81
N GLU A 250 -2.94 -11.81 4.22
CA GLU A 250 -2.10 -12.74 4.96
C GLU A 250 -1.14 -12.02 5.90
N ARG A 251 -0.54 -10.92 5.45
CA ARG A 251 0.33 -10.07 6.27
C ARG A 251 -0.40 -9.55 7.51
N LYS A 252 -1.65 -9.07 7.37
CA LYS A 252 -2.46 -8.61 8.51
C LYS A 252 -2.78 -9.74 9.48
N ARG A 253 -3.18 -10.91 8.95
CA ARG A 253 -3.45 -12.10 9.77
C ARG A 253 -2.21 -12.58 10.53
N LEU A 254 -1.07 -12.65 9.85
CA LEU A 254 0.21 -13.01 10.50
C LEU A 254 0.64 -11.97 11.51
N GLY A 255 0.47 -10.68 11.19
CA GLY A 255 0.77 -9.57 12.10
C GLY A 255 -0.03 -9.67 13.40
N LEU A 256 -1.33 -9.93 13.32
CA LEU A 256 -2.17 -10.13 14.51
C LEU A 256 -1.69 -11.31 15.35
N LYS A 257 -1.41 -12.46 14.72
CA LYS A 257 -0.88 -13.64 15.41
C LYS A 257 0.46 -13.33 16.09
N ALA A 258 1.35 -12.63 15.39
CA ALA A 258 2.66 -12.23 15.92
C ALA A 258 2.51 -11.30 17.13
N ILE A 259 1.61 -10.31 17.09
CA ILE A 259 1.34 -9.41 18.23
C ILE A 259 0.87 -10.20 19.44
N VAL A 260 -0.08 -11.14 19.28
CA VAL A 260 -0.58 -11.97 20.39
C VAL A 260 0.54 -12.82 21.00
N VAL A 261 1.33 -13.50 20.18
CA VAL A 261 2.43 -14.34 20.66
C VAL A 261 3.51 -13.52 21.35
N LEU A 262 3.96 -12.43 20.75
CA LEU A 262 5.00 -11.55 21.30
C LEU A 262 4.55 -10.88 22.60
N SER A 263 3.29 -10.43 22.68
CA SER A 263 2.73 -9.87 23.90
C SER A 263 2.66 -10.90 25.03
N SER A 264 2.26 -12.14 24.71
CA SER A 264 2.24 -13.24 25.69
C SER A 264 3.63 -13.58 26.22
N LEU A 265 4.63 -13.66 25.33
CA LEU A 265 6.02 -13.89 25.69
C LEU A 265 6.60 -12.74 26.52
N TYR A 266 6.25 -11.50 26.18
CA TYR A 266 6.63 -10.33 26.95
C TYR A 266 6.08 -10.39 28.37
N LEU A 267 4.78 -10.65 28.54
CA LEU A 267 4.14 -10.78 29.85
C LEU A 267 4.77 -11.91 30.66
N LEU A 268 5.04 -13.05 30.05
CA LEU A 268 5.73 -14.18 30.67
C LEU A 268 7.15 -13.78 31.14
N SER A 269 7.91 -13.10 30.29
CA SER A 269 9.25 -12.62 30.63
C SER A 269 9.27 -11.65 31.81
N VAL A 270 8.30 -10.72 31.82
CA VAL A 270 8.11 -9.78 32.95
C VAL A 270 7.75 -10.54 34.24
N TRP A 271 6.87 -11.55 34.16
CA TRP A 271 6.51 -12.38 35.28
C TRP A 271 7.71 -13.17 35.81
N VAL A 272 8.45 -13.85 34.94
CA VAL A 272 9.66 -14.61 35.32
C VAL A 272 10.71 -13.69 35.93
N LYS A 273 10.95 -12.52 35.35
CA LYS A 273 11.85 -11.50 35.90
C LYS A 273 11.41 -11.10 37.32
N LYS A 274 10.16 -10.74 37.53
CA LYS A 274 9.61 -10.34 38.83
C LYS A 274 9.74 -11.48 39.83
N PHE A 275 9.39 -12.71 39.46
CA PHE A 275 9.48 -13.88 40.30
C PHE A 275 10.93 -14.15 40.78
N LYS A 276 11.88 -14.22 39.86
CA LYS A 276 13.30 -14.49 40.19
C LYS A 276 13.96 -13.37 41.00
N TRP A 277 13.61 -12.11 40.73
CA TRP A 277 14.21 -10.98 41.43
C TRP A 277 13.53 -10.63 42.74
N ALA A 278 12.31 -11.11 43.02
CA ALA A 278 11.59 -10.85 44.26
C ALA A 278 12.38 -11.34 45.49
N ALA A 279 12.93 -12.54 45.43
CA ALA A 279 13.72 -13.11 46.53
C ALA A 279 14.97 -12.28 46.85
N ILE A 280 15.60 -11.70 45.83
CA ILE A 280 16.81 -10.86 45.99
C ILE A 280 16.44 -9.47 46.48
N LYS A 281 15.43 -8.85 45.88
CA LYS A 281 15.04 -7.46 46.20
C LYS A 281 14.37 -7.30 47.56
N ASN A 282 13.65 -8.33 48.03
CA ASN A 282 12.95 -8.33 49.31
C ASN A 282 13.78 -8.98 50.47
N ARG A 283 14.99 -9.42 50.19
CA ARG A 283 15.85 -10.03 51.19
C ARG A 283 16.24 -9.00 52.25
N LYS A 284 15.95 -9.29 53.52
CA LYS A 284 16.47 -8.54 54.66
C LYS A 284 17.90 -8.90 54.89
N ILE A 285 18.80 -7.94 54.86
CA ILE A 285 20.19 -8.10 55.26
C ILE A 285 20.28 -7.69 56.74
N ILE A 286 20.55 -8.64 57.62
CA ILE A 286 20.76 -8.39 59.05
C ILE A 286 22.26 -8.46 59.30
N PHE A 287 22.85 -7.37 59.72
CA PHE A 287 24.23 -7.34 60.12
C PHE A 287 24.29 -7.64 61.63
N ASN A 288 24.81 -8.80 61.96
CA ASN A 288 25.07 -9.17 63.34
C ASN A 288 26.51 -8.79 63.72
N LEU A 289 26.68 -7.86 64.64
CA LEU A 289 27.96 -7.52 65.20
C LEU A 289 28.51 -8.76 65.98
N PRO A 290 29.78 -9.14 65.83
CA PRO A 290 30.34 -10.17 66.66
C PRO A 290 30.23 -9.71 68.13
N LYS A 291 29.68 -10.58 68.99
CA LYS A 291 29.71 -10.36 70.43
C LYS A 291 31.13 -10.35 70.88
N LYS A 292 31.64 -9.27 71.56
CA LYS A 292 32.90 -9.21 72.22
C LYS A 292 32.92 -10.16 73.45
#